data_aec978fd9ec96852e60d7d3023ed728b
#
_entry.id   aec978fd9ec96852e60d7d3023ed728b
#
_cell.length_a   1.000
_cell.length_b   1.000
_cell.length_c   1.000
_cell.angle_alpha   90.00
_cell.angle_beta   90.00
_cell.angle_gamma   90.00
#
_symmetry.space_group_name_H-M   'P 1'
#
loop_
_entity.id
_entity.type
_entity.pdbx_description
1 polymer ?
#
loop_
_entity_poly.entity_id
_entity_poly.type
_entity_poly.pdbx_seq_one_letter_code
_entity_poly.pdbx_strand_id
1 'polypeptide(L)'
;MFLELEKVMNFSIEKDNYIESMQNNVFGKKSEDGIKKTSMFLIQLYSFNISTKVFKAFKYYWSNCDINEKALITFIYAINNDYLLRESINVLSMSSIGSTVPIEKFMDNIVQFHPNRYTAITLRSIAKNI
;
A
#
# COMPACT_ATOMS: atom_id res chain seq x y z
N MET A 1 -6.18 -0.24 -3.82
CA MET A 1 -5.30 -1.30 -3.23
C MET A 1 -5.80 -1.86 -1.91
N PHE A 2 -6.39 -1.03 -1.00
CA PHE A 2 -6.89 -1.53 0.29
C PHE A 2 -7.95 -2.63 0.14
N LEU A 3 -8.95 -2.46 -0.71
CA LEU A 3 -10.01 -3.45 -0.93
C LEU A 3 -9.49 -4.80 -1.48
N GLU A 4 -8.47 -4.76 -2.35
CA GLU A 4 -7.84 -5.96 -2.87
C GLU A 4 -7.03 -6.67 -1.77
N LEU A 5 -6.28 -5.91 -0.97
CA LEU A 5 -5.57 -6.44 0.19
C LEU A 5 -6.55 -7.09 1.17
N GLU A 6 -7.66 -6.43 1.48
CA GLU A 6 -8.67 -6.95 2.40
C GLU A 6 -9.18 -8.32 1.96
N LYS A 7 -9.47 -8.50 0.67
CA LYS A 7 -9.87 -9.80 0.12
C LYS A 7 -8.79 -10.86 0.28
N VAL A 8 -7.54 -10.51 -0.03
CA VAL A 8 -6.39 -11.43 0.12
C VAL A 8 -6.19 -11.81 1.59
N MET A 9 -6.21 -10.84 2.50
CA MET A 9 -6.05 -11.10 3.93
C MET A 9 -7.18 -11.98 4.48
N ASN A 10 -8.42 -11.63 4.23
CA ASN A 10 -9.57 -12.38 4.72
C ASN A 10 -9.62 -13.83 4.19
N PHE A 11 -9.13 -14.07 2.98
CA PHE A 11 -9.08 -15.41 2.40
C PHE A 11 -7.91 -16.25 2.92
N SER A 12 -6.76 -15.63 3.16
CA SER A 12 -5.49 -16.32 3.36
C SER A 12 -4.97 -16.31 4.79
N ILE A 13 -5.56 -15.53 5.70
CA ILE A 13 -4.99 -15.26 7.02
C ILE A 13 -4.79 -16.50 7.89
N GLU A 14 -5.65 -17.51 7.73
CA GLU A 14 -5.56 -18.77 8.48
C GLU A 14 -4.56 -19.76 7.86
N LYS A 15 -4.39 -19.71 6.53
CA LYS A 15 -3.63 -20.68 5.74
C LYS A 15 -2.26 -20.19 5.32
N ASP A 16 -1.97 -18.92 5.51
CA ASP A 16 -0.73 -18.25 5.06
C ASP A 16 -0.43 -18.41 3.55
N ASN A 17 -1.47 -18.62 2.72
CA ASN A 17 -1.36 -18.86 1.28
C ASN A 17 -1.61 -17.61 0.42
N TYR A 18 -1.09 -16.46 0.84
CA TYR A 18 -1.34 -15.14 0.23
C TYR A 18 -1.00 -15.08 -1.27
N ILE A 19 0.13 -15.65 -1.66
CA ILE A 19 0.58 -15.65 -3.08
C ILE A 19 -0.35 -16.49 -3.93
N GLU A 20 -0.70 -17.70 -3.49
CA GLU A 20 -1.63 -18.59 -4.16
C GLU A 20 -3.02 -17.95 -4.33
N SER A 21 -3.52 -17.30 -3.28
CA SER A 21 -4.82 -16.62 -3.33
C SER A 21 -4.85 -15.49 -4.36
N MET A 22 -3.75 -14.76 -4.52
CA MET A 22 -3.62 -13.74 -5.55
C MET A 22 -3.57 -14.35 -6.96
N GLN A 23 -2.86 -15.45 -7.15
CA GLN A 23 -2.82 -16.19 -8.42
C GLN A 23 -4.21 -16.71 -8.79
N ASN A 24 -4.98 -17.16 -7.80
CA ASN A 24 -6.38 -17.59 -7.96
C ASN A 24 -7.37 -16.42 -8.04
N ASN A 25 -6.86 -15.18 -8.17
CA ASN A 25 -7.67 -13.98 -8.39
C ASN A 25 -8.77 -13.75 -7.33
N VAL A 26 -8.47 -13.97 -6.07
CA VAL A 26 -9.41 -13.74 -4.96
C VAL A 26 -10.01 -12.33 -4.94
N PHE A 27 -9.31 -11.36 -5.52
CA PHE A 27 -9.77 -9.97 -5.63
C PHE A 27 -10.69 -9.70 -6.84
N GLY A 28 -10.90 -10.67 -7.74
CA GLY A 28 -11.94 -10.61 -8.80
C GLY A 28 -11.63 -9.67 -9.96
N LYS A 29 -10.37 -9.61 -10.44
CA LYS A 29 -10.03 -8.86 -11.66
C LYS A 29 -10.49 -9.62 -12.92
N LYS A 30 -10.92 -8.87 -13.95
CA LYS A 30 -11.46 -9.44 -15.18
C LYS A 30 -10.41 -9.89 -16.20
N SER A 31 -9.18 -9.39 -16.13
CA SER A 31 -8.11 -9.70 -17.07
C SER A 31 -6.88 -10.26 -16.38
N GLU A 32 -6.14 -11.12 -17.05
CA GLU A 32 -4.87 -11.67 -16.55
C GLU A 32 -3.84 -10.58 -16.26
N ASP A 33 -3.74 -9.56 -17.10
CA ASP A 33 -2.87 -8.41 -16.87
C ASP A 33 -3.27 -7.65 -15.62
N GLY A 34 -4.57 -7.48 -15.37
CA GLY A 34 -5.09 -6.88 -14.14
C GLY A 34 -4.76 -7.69 -12.90
N ILE A 35 -4.86 -9.03 -12.97
CA ILE A 35 -4.47 -9.93 -11.88
C ILE A 35 -2.98 -9.77 -11.59
N LYS A 36 -2.14 -9.89 -12.62
CA LYS A 36 -0.68 -9.81 -12.51
C LYS A 36 -0.21 -8.48 -11.92
N LYS A 37 -0.71 -7.36 -12.44
CA LYS A 37 -0.37 -6.01 -11.94
C LYS A 37 -0.82 -5.81 -10.50
N THR A 38 -2.04 -6.21 -10.16
CA THR A 38 -2.56 -6.08 -8.78
C THR A 38 -1.73 -6.91 -7.80
N SER A 39 -1.42 -8.16 -8.15
CA SER A 39 -0.57 -9.04 -7.34
C SER A 39 0.82 -8.44 -7.12
N MET A 40 1.44 -7.93 -8.18
CA MET A 40 2.76 -7.30 -8.11
C MET A 40 2.77 -6.10 -7.16
N PHE A 41 1.78 -5.20 -7.24
CA PHE A 41 1.68 -4.05 -6.36
C PHE A 41 1.40 -4.45 -4.90
N LEU A 42 0.55 -5.46 -4.67
CA LEU A 42 0.30 -5.96 -3.32
C LEU A 42 1.57 -6.57 -2.72
N ILE A 43 2.33 -7.37 -3.49
CA ILE A 43 3.60 -7.94 -3.03
C ILE A 43 4.62 -6.84 -2.73
N GLN A 44 4.71 -5.83 -3.57
CA GLN A 44 5.62 -4.69 -3.36
C GLN A 44 5.29 -3.92 -2.07
N LEU A 45 4.00 -3.63 -1.82
CA LEU A 45 3.58 -2.85 -0.66
C LEU A 45 3.59 -3.66 0.64
N TYR A 46 3.24 -4.94 0.58
CA TYR A 46 2.98 -5.74 1.79
C TYR A 46 3.90 -6.94 1.98
N SER A 47 4.76 -7.22 1.01
CA SER A 47 5.77 -8.29 1.04
C SER A 47 5.24 -9.71 1.28
N PHE A 48 4.22 -9.89 2.12
CA PHE A 48 3.64 -11.18 2.57
C PHE A 48 4.67 -12.19 3.08
N ASN A 49 5.76 -11.70 3.66
CA ASN A 49 6.80 -12.58 4.21
C ASN A 49 6.42 -13.01 5.63
N ILE A 50 5.79 -14.17 5.72
CA ILE A 50 5.28 -14.79 6.95
C ILE A 50 6.37 -15.06 8.01
N SER A 51 7.63 -15.09 7.64
CA SER A 51 8.74 -15.32 8.58
C SER A 51 9.15 -14.05 9.33
N THR A 52 8.86 -12.86 8.80
CA THR A 52 9.28 -11.59 9.42
C THR A 52 8.42 -11.22 10.62
N LYS A 53 9.07 -10.66 11.65
CA LYS A 53 8.36 -10.15 12.84
C LYS A 53 7.33 -9.07 12.50
N VAL A 54 7.67 -8.22 11.52
CA VAL A 54 6.81 -7.10 11.09
C VAL A 54 5.53 -7.62 10.44
N PHE A 55 5.62 -8.64 9.55
CA PHE A 55 4.42 -9.23 8.95
C PHE A 55 3.58 -9.99 9.98
N LYS A 56 4.21 -10.69 10.94
CA LYS A 56 3.48 -11.36 12.04
C LYS A 56 2.71 -10.35 12.90
N ALA A 57 3.32 -9.21 13.21
CA ALA A 57 2.64 -8.12 13.92
C ALA A 57 1.47 -7.56 13.09
N PHE A 58 1.68 -7.31 11.79
CA PHE A 58 0.61 -6.87 10.88
C PHE A 58 -0.56 -7.86 10.87
N LYS A 59 -0.28 -9.16 10.69
CA LYS A 59 -1.29 -10.22 10.72
C LYS A 59 -2.07 -10.25 12.05
N TYR A 60 -1.36 -10.13 13.17
CA TYR A 60 -1.97 -10.08 14.50
C TYR A 60 -2.92 -8.89 14.65
N TYR A 61 -2.46 -7.69 14.33
CA TYR A 61 -3.30 -6.49 14.42
C TYR A 61 -4.48 -6.54 13.45
N TRP A 62 -4.26 -7.01 12.22
CA TRP A 62 -5.34 -7.21 11.25
C TRP A 62 -6.48 -8.07 11.78
N SER A 63 -6.15 -9.14 12.53
CA SER A 63 -7.13 -10.08 13.09
C SER A 63 -7.86 -9.54 14.32
N ASN A 64 -7.26 -8.57 15.03
CA ASN A 64 -7.73 -8.13 16.35
C ASN A 64 -8.19 -6.66 16.38
N CYS A 65 -8.08 -5.92 15.29
CA CYS A 65 -8.52 -4.52 15.21
C CYS A 65 -9.94 -4.40 14.66
N ASP A 66 -10.58 -3.25 14.93
CA ASP A 66 -11.85 -2.91 14.34
C ASP A 66 -11.73 -2.64 12.83
N ILE A 67 -12.83 -2.83 12.11
CA ILE A 67 -12.85 -2.64 10.64
C ILE A 67 -12.38 -1.24 10.22
N ASN A 68 -12.69 -0.21 11.02
CA ASN A 68 -12.28 1.18 10.76
C ASN A 68 -10.79 1.42 10.96
N GLU A 69 -10.11 0.56 11.74
CA GLU A 69 -8.68 0.66 12.03
C GLU A 69 -7.82 -0.07 11.00
N LYS A 70 -8.39 -1.01 10.24
CA LYS A 70 -7.67 -1.80 9.24
C LYS A 70 -6.97 -0.94 8.21
N ALA A 71 -7.59 0.14 7.75
CA ALA A 71 -6.99 1.06 6.79
C ALA A 71 -5.72 1.73 7.36
N LEU A 72 -5.76 2.17 8.62
CA LEU A 72 -4.62 2.78 9.29
C LEU A 72 -3.48 1.77 9.49
N ILE A 73 -3.78 0.57 9.97
CA ILE A 73 -2.78 -0.50 10.17
C ILE A 73 -2.13 -0.88 8.84
N THR A 74 -2.93 -0.96 7.77
CA THR A 74 -2.46 -1.21 6.41
C THR A 74 -1.50 -0.13 5.93
N PHE A 75 -1.84 1.14 6.15
CA PHE A 75 -1.01 2.27 5.79
C PHE A 75 0.33 2.26 6.56
N ILE A 76 0.28 2.07 7.88
CA ILE A 76 1.48 1.97 8.72
C ILE A 76 2.40 0.84 8.25
N TYR A 77 1.83 -0.30 7.87
CA TYR A 77 2.62 -1.42 7.37
C TYR A 77 3.22 -1.13 5.98
N ALA A 78 2.45 -0.53 5.07
CA ALA A 78 2.91 -0.17 3.72
C ALA A 78 4.08 0.82 3.74
N ILE A 79 4.07 1.79 4.65
CA ILE A 79 5.17 2.76 4.86
C ILE A 79 6.51 2.05 5.10
N ASN A 80 6.51 0.89 5.74
CA ASN A 80 7.73 0.13 5.99
C ASN A 80 8.37 -0.39 4.71
N ASN A 81 7.56 -0.68 3.69
CA ASN A 81 8.00 -1.31 2.44
C ASN A 81 8.13 -0.32 1.27
N ASP A 82 7.45 0.82 1.31
CA ASP A 82 7.47 1.82 0.26
C ASP A 82 8.08 3.14 0.75
N TYR A 83 9.26 3.48 0.23
CA TYR A 83 9.98 4.68 0.64
C TYR A 83 9.30 5.97 0.19
N LEU A 84 8.63 5.99 -0.98
CA LEU A 84 7.91 7.17 -1.46
C LEU A 84 6.68 7.44 -0.58
N LEU A 85 5.97 6.39 -0.20
CA LEU A 85 4.86 6.49 0.74
C LEU A 85 5.35 6.98 2.12
N ARG A 86 6.51 6.50 2.57
CA ARG A 86 7.15 6.96 3.83
C ARG A 86 7.49 8.44 3.79
N GLU A 87 8.07 8.92 2.70
CA GLU A 87 8.40 10.34 2.52
C GLU A 87 7.16 11.22 2.47
N SER A 88 6.05 10.71 1.95
CA SER A 88 4.77 11.45 1.90
C SER A 88 4.19 11.78 3.27
N ILE A 89 4.63 11.11 4.35
CA ILE A 89 4.21 11.42 5.73
C ILE A 89 4.47 12.88 6.08
N ASN A 90 5.57 13.47 5.59
CA ASN A 90 5.88 14.88 5.84
C ASN A 90 4.77 15.80 5.31
N VAL A 91 4.25 15.51 4.13
CA VAL A 91 3.15 16.27 3.53
C VAL A 91 1.86 16.10 4.33
N LEU A 92 1.56 14.87 4.74
CA LEU A 92 0.36 14.55 5.51
C LEU A 92 0.41 15.17 6.92
N SER A 93 1.55 15.10 7.60
CA SER A 93 1.72 15.63 8.97
C SER A 93 1.59 17.16 9.05
N MET A 94 1.88 17.85 7.95
CA MET A 94 1.73 19.31 7.84
C MET A 94 0.31 19.73 7.41
N SER A 95 -0.56 18.77 7.13
CA SER A 95 -1.91 19.05 6.66
C SER A 95 -2.91 18.97 7.80
N SER A 96 -3.92 19.84 7.80
CA SER A 96 -4.98 19.81 8.81
C SER A 96 -5.90 18.60 8.59
N ILE A 97 -6.39 18.02 9.68
CA ILE A 97 -7.35 16.91 9.61
C ILE A 97 -8.59 17.35 8.84
N GLY A 98 -9.01 16.53 7.87
CA GLY A 98 -10.16 16.82 7.01
C GLY A 98 -9.88 17.78 5.84
N SER A 99 -8.65 18.29 5.71
CA SER A 99 -8.28 19.13 4.56
C SER A 99 -7.93 18.29 3.33
N THR A 100 -8.19 18.84 2.13
CA THR A 100 -7.70 18.27 0.88
C THR A 100 -6.23 18.66 0.68
N VAL A 101 -5.37 17.68 0.42
CA VAL A 101 -3.97 17.91 0.11
C VAL A 101 -3.79 17.97 -1.40
N PRO A 102 -3.33 19.12 -1.96
CA PRO A 102 -3.05 19.23 -3.38
C PRO A 102 -1.95 18.25 -3.82
N ILE A 103 -2.11 17.65 -5.01
CA ILE A 103 -1.14 16.71 -5.58
C ILE A 103 0.25 17.33 -5.76
N GLU A 104 0.30 18.64 -6.01
CA GLU A 104 1.51 19.42 -6.19
C GLU A 104 2.41 19.34 -4.95
N LYS A 105 1.84 19.33 -3.74
CA LYS A 105 2.63 19.17 -2.51
C LYS A 105 3.37 17.83 -2.43
N PHE A 106 2.76 16.77 -2.91
CA PHE A 106 3.43 15.46 -3.01
C PHE A 106 4.52 15.47 -4.09
N MET A 107 4.26 16.11 -5.24
CA MET A 107 5.25 16.24 -6.31
C MET A 107 6.47 17.02 -5.84
N ASP A 108 6.26 18.17 -5.16
CA ASP A 108 7.34 18.99 -4.61
C ASP A 108 8.16 18.24 -3.57
N ASN A 109 7.48 17.51 -2.68
CA ASN A 109 8.14 16.66 -1.68
C ASN A 109 9.03 15.59 -2.34
N ILE A 110 8.55 14.91 -3.38
CA ILE A 110 9.32 13.89 -4.12
C ILE A 110 10.54 14.56 -4.79
N VAL A 111 10.37 15.72 -5.41
CA VAL A 111 11.49 16.45 -6.05
C VAL A 111 12.53 16.89 -5.04
N GLN A 112 12.11 17.30 -3.85
CA GLN A 112 13.03 17.70 -2.78
C GLN A 112 13.96 16.54 -2.35
N PHE A 113 13.42 15.33 -2.20
CA PHE A 113 14.22 14.16 -1.81
C PHE A 113 14.93 13.47 -2.99
N HIS A 114 14.38 13.60 -4.19
CA HIS A 114 14.87 12.93 -5.39
C HIS A 114 14.98 13.91 -6.59
N PRO A 115 15.86 14.92 -6.52
CA PRO A 115 16.01 15.90 -7.57
C PRO A 115 16.41 15.21 -8.89
N ASN A 116 15.75 15.60 -9.98
CA ASN A 116 16.03 15.12 -11.35
C ASN A 116 15.84 13.60 -11.59
N ARG A 117 15.26 12.87 -10.64
CA ARG A 117 15.06 11.41 -10.79
C ARG A 117 13.88 11.05 -11.68
N TYR A 118 12.85 11.87 -11.69
CA TYR A 118 11.59 11.58 -12.38
C TYR A 118 11.21 12.69 -13.35
N THR A 119 10.60 12.32 -14.49
CA THR A 119 9.95 13.30 -15.38
C THR A 119 8.67 13.84 -14.74
N ALA A 120 8.20 15.00 -15.18
CA ALA A 120 6.97 15.62 -14.68
C ALA A 120 5.74 14.67 -14.79
N ILE A 121 5.66 13.90 -15.89
CA ILE A 121 4.59 12.92 -16.10
C ILE A 121 4.67 11.81 -15.07
N THR A 122 5.86 11.27 -14.83
CA THR A 122 6.11 10.20 -13.83
C THR A 122 5.82 10.69 -12.42
N LEU A 123 6.29 11.91 -12.07
CA LEU A 123 6.01 12.54 -10.77
C LEU A 123 4.51 12.65 -10.49
N ARG A 124 3.76 13.15 -11.48
CA ARG A 124 2.30 13.28 -11.35
C ARG A 124 1.61 11.93 -11.20
N SER A 125 2.10 10.91 -11.90
CA SER A 125 1.58 9.54 -11.77
C SER A 125 1.85 8.97 -10.38
N ILE A 126 3.07 9.13 -9.86
CA ILE A 126 3.45 8.66 -8.52
C ILE A 126 2.58 9.36 -7.47
N ALA A 127 2.54 10.70 -7.49
CA ALA A 127 1.81 11.51 -6.52
C ALA A 127 0.28 11.25 -6.50
N LYS A 128 -0.29 10.75 -7.58
CA LYS A 128 -1.70 10.31 -7.64
C LYS A 128 -1.94 8.96 -6.97
N ASN A 129 -0.91 8.15 -6.80
CA ASN A 129 -1.02 6.79 -6.28
C ASN A 129 -0.59 6.68 -4.81
N ILE A 130 -0.08 7.76 -4.23
CA ILE A 130 0.13 7.93 -2.79
C ILE A 130 -1.20 8.21 -2.11
#